data_0f8ae60db0fdf686f0edcc0cf0a5daf4
#
_entry.id   0f8ae60db0fdf686f0edcc0cf0a5daf4
#
_cell.length_a   1.000
_cell.length_b   1.000
_cell.length_c   1.000
_cell.angle_alpha   90.00
_cell.angle_beta   90.00
_cell.angle_gamma   90.00
#
_symmetry.space_group_name_H-M   'P 1'
#
loop_
_entity.id
_entity.type
_entity.pdbx_description
1 polymer ?
#
loop_
_entity_poly.entity_id
_entity_poly.type
_entity_poly.pdbx_seq_one_letter_code
_entity_poly.pdbx_strand_id
1 'polypeptide(L)'
;MSKRQFAVSFGLVALTALPSTTVAQGPVLTAPIQSRIAAIEPKVVAWRRDIHEHPELGNREVRTAKLVADHLRSLGIEVKTGVAHTGVVGLLKGGKPGPVVLLRADMDGLPVTERVKLPFASSVTSTFNGAEVGVMHACGHDTHVAILMGVAEVLSGMKSELPGTVKFVFQPAEEGPPQGEQGGAELMV
;
A
#
# COMPACT_ATOMS: atom_id res chain seq x y z
N MET A 1 -15.49 -5.79 -86.72
CA MET A 1 -14.39 -5.67 -85.69
C MET A 1 -14.82 -4.71 -84.63
N SER A 2 -15.29 -5.22 -83.49
CA SER A 2 -15.84 -4.40 -82.39
C SER A 2 -14.74 -4.17 -81.34
N LYS A 3 -14.42 -2.86 -81.04
CA LYS A 3 -13.47 -2.48 -80.02
C LYS A 3 -14.21 -2.42 -78.68
N ARG A 4 -13.90 -3.32 -77.76
CA ARG A 4 -14.36 -3.26 -76.37
C ARG A 4 -13.44 -2.30 -75.56
N GLN A 5 -14.01 -1.22 -75.06
CA GLN A 5 -13.37 -0.34 -74.12
C GLN A 5 -13.50 -0.94 -72.72
N PHE A 6 -12.37 -1.14 -72.03
CA PHE A 6 -12.33 -1.48 -70.59
C PHE A 6 -12.29 -0.19 -69.78
N ALA A 7 -13.32 0.03 -69.00
CA ALA A 7 -13.33 1.10 -67.98
C ALA A 7 -12.67 0.58 -66.68
N VAL A 8 -11.57 1.22 -66.28
CA VAL A 8 -10.92 0.97 -64.99
C VAL A 8 -11.51 1.92 -63.98
N SER A 9 -12.27 1.37 -63.02
CA SER A 9 -12.81 2.14 -61.88
C SER A 9 -11.75 2.21 -60.80
N PHE A 10 -11.24 3.42 -60.51
CA PHE A 10 -10.41 3.69 -59.34
C PHE A 10 -11.32 3.82 -58.11
N GLY A 11 -11.28 2.83 -57.22
CA GLY A 11 -11.93 2.90 -55.93
C GLY A 11 -11.15 3.84 -54.97
N LEU A 12 -11.80 4.90 -54.50
CA LEU A 12 -11.28 5.82 -53.50
C LEU A 12 -11.36 5.12 -52.14
N VAL A 13 -10.22 4.67 -51.58
CA VAL A 13 -10.16 4.17 -50.20
C VAL A 13 -10.17 5.35 -49.27
N ALA A 14 -11.30 5.58 -48.59
CA ALA A 14 -11.42 6.55 -47.52
C ALA A 14 -10.67 6.03 -46.29
N LEU A 15 -9.54 6.62 -45.95
CA LEU A 15 -8.81 6.37 -44.72
C LEU A 15 -9.59 7.01 -43.56
N THR A 16 -10.39 6.23 -42.83
CA THR A 16 -11.04 6.68 -41.60
C THR A 16 -9.99 6.81 -40.51
N ALA A 17 -9.66 8.05 -40.12
CA ALA A 17 -8.82 8.34 -38.96
C ALA A 17 -9.55 7.82 -37.71
N LEU A 18 -8.98 6.81 -37.04
CA LEU A 18 -9.43 6.38 -35.72
C LEU A 18 -9.17 7.48 -34.71
N PRO A 19 -10.12 7.79 -33.83
CA PRO A 19 -9.90 8.81 -32.80
C PRO A 19 -8.77 8.32 -31.88
N SER A 20 -7.71 9.11 -31.78
CA SER A 20 -6.63 8.89 -30.78
C SER A 20 -7.26 8.94 -29.40
N THR A 21 -7.31 7.82 -28.69
CA THR A 21 -7.67 7.80 -27.28
C THR A 21 -6.58 8.53 -26.50
N THR A 22 -6.86 9.78 -26.12
CA THR A 22 -6.05 10.48 -25.12
C THR A 22 -6.13 9.68 -23.82
N VAL A 23 -5.06 8.99 -23.48
CA VAL A 23 -4.89 8.44 -22.13
C VAL A 23 -4.93 9.64 -21.18
N ALA A 24 -5.95 9.68 -20.32
CA ALA A 24 -6.05 10.70 -19.30
C ALA A 24 -4.78 10.60 -18.43
N GLN A 25 -3.91 11.61 -18.51
CA GLN A 25 -2.80 11.74 -17.59
C GLN A 25 -3.41 11.91 -16.20
N GLY A 26 -3.06 11.00 -15.27
CA GLY A 26 -3.44 11.15 -13.87
C GLY A 26 -2.99 12.52 -13.32
N PRO A 27 -3.58 12.98 -12.20
CA PRO A 27 -3.24 14.25 -11.62
C PRO A 27 -1.74 14.35 -11.39
N VAL A 28 -1.10 15.34 -12.02
CA VAL A 28 0.33 15.61 -11.81
C VAL A 28 0.48 16.10 -10.37
N LEU A 29 1.28 15.37 -9.57
CA LEU A 29 1.61 15.81 -8.22
C LEU A 29 2.26 17.20 -8.26
N THR A 30 1.78 18.11 -7.42
CA THR A 30 2.36 19.45 -7.34
C THR A 30 3.80 19.40 -6.84
N ALA A 31 4.65 20.36 -7.25
CA ALA A 31 6.03 20.41 -6.84
C ALA A 31 6.26 20.36 -5.32
N PRO A 32 5.42 20.99 -4.47
CA PRO A 32 5.54 20.83 -3.00
C PRO A 32 5.33 19.40 -2.51
N ILE A 33 4.41 18.65 -3.09
CA ILE A 33 4.17 17.24 -2.72
C ILE A 33 5.35 16.38 -3.15
N GLN A 34 5.85 16.56 -4.37
CA GLN A 34 7.03 15.84 -4.86
C GLN A 34 8.25 16.06 -3.97
N SER A 35 8.50 17.30 -3.54
CA SER A 35 9.60 17.64 -2.64
C SER A 35 9.45 16.94 -1.27
N ARG A 36 8.23 16.88 -0.70
CA ARG A 36 7.97 16.15 0.55
C ARG A 36 8.19 14.65 0.41
N ILE A 37 7.75 14.06 -0.70
CA ILE A 37 7.97 12.63 -1.01
C ILE A 37 9.47 12.34 -1.08
N ALA A 38 10.22 13.13 -1.85
CA ALA A 38 11.66 12.94 -1.97
C ALA A 38 12.40 13.06 -0.61
N ALA A 39 11.94 13.95 0.27
CA ALA A 39 12.55 14.14 1.58
C ALA A 39 12.34 12.94 2.52
N ILE A 40 11.24 12.19 2.39
CA ILE A 40 10.96 11.03 3.27
C ILE A 40 11.35 9.68 2.66
N GLU A 41 11.65 9.61 1.38
CA GLU A 41 12.01 8.35 0.69
C GLU A 41 13.06 7.52 1.45
N PRO A 42 14.18 8.09 1.97
CA PRO A 42 15.16 7.33 2.74
C PRO A 42 14.57 6.70 4.01
N LYS A 43 13.61 7.37 4.68
CA LYS A 43 12.92 6.82 5.85
C LYS A 43 12.02 5.65 5.45
N VAL A 44 11.25 5.79 4.36
CA VAL A 44 10.37 4.73 3.84
C VAL A 44 11.17 3.47 3.53
N VAL A 45 12.32 3.63 2.88
CA VAL A 45 13.25 2.51 2.60
C VAL A 45 13.76 1.89 3.90
N ALA A 46 14.12 2.70 4.91
CA ALA A 46 14.60 2.21 6.19
C ALA A 46 13.51 1.44 6.96
N TRP A 47 12.29 1.96 7.03
CA TRP A 47 11.15 1.27 7.65
C TRP A 47 10.83 -0.06 6.94
N ARG A 48 10.80 -0.06 5.60
CA ARG A 48 10.57 -1.27 4.83
C ARG A 48 11.61 -2.35 5.15
N ARG A 49 12.90 -2.00 5.21
CA ARG A 49 13.97 -2.95 5.53
C ARG A 49 13.90 -3.45 6.96
N ASP A 50 13.60 -2.57 7.91
CA ASP A 50 13.44 -2.92 9.33
C ASP A 50 12.25 -3.87 9.54
N ILE A 51 11.11 -3.63 8.90
CA ILE A 51 9.94 -4.51 8.96
C ILE A 51 10.24 -5.85 8.29
N HIS A 52 10.94 -5.83 7.14
CA HIS A 52 11.33 -7.04 6.41
C HIS A 52 12.26 -7.96 7.22
N GLU A 53 13.19 -7.37 7.97
CA GLU A 53 14.13 -8.09 8.82
C GLU A 53 13.44 -8.72 10.05
N HIS A 54 12.31 -8.18 10.46
CA HIS A 54 11.58 -8.57 11.67
C HIS A 54 10.10 -8.90 11.38
N PRO A 55 9.81 -9.83 10.47
CA PRO A 55 8.43 -10.16 10.11
C PRO A 55 7.71 -10.88 11.24
N GLU A 56 6.41 -10.65 11.34
CA GLU A 56 5.52 -11.27 12.32
C GLU A 56 4.34 -11.92 11.59
N LEU A 57 3.93 -13.11 12.06
CA LEU A 57 2.78 -13.83 11.49
C LEU A 57 1.46 -13.13 11.83
N GLY A 58 0.41 -13.46 11.09
CA GLY A 58 -0.94 -12.97 11.32
C GLY A 58 -1.40 -13.11 12.77
N ASN A 59 -2.06 -12.07 13.30
CA ASN A 59 -2.43 -11.88 14.71
C ASN A 59 -1.25 -11.82 15.70
N ARG A 60 -0.03 -11.72 15.23
CA ARG A 60 1.21 -11.63 16.04
C ARG A 60 2.03 -10.39 15.73
N GLU A 61 1.51 -9.45 14.94
CA GLU A 61 2.18 -8.25 14.43
C GLU A 61 2.34 -7.15 15.51
N VAL A 62 2.80 -7.56 16.70
CA VAL A 62 2.88 -6.68 17.89
C VAL A 62 3.95 -5.59 17.72
N ARG A 63 5.13 -5.96 17.21
CA ARG A 63 6.23 -5.04 16.96
C ARG A 63 5.88 -4.07 15.85
N THR A 64 5.37 -4.57 14.74
CA THR A 64 4.96 -3.77 13.57
C THR A 64 3.83 -2.81 13.94
N ALA A 65 2.82 -3.29 14.66
CA ALA A 65 1.73 -2.45 15.16
C ALA A 65 2.23 -1.33 16.09
N LYS A 66 3.19 -1.64 16.97
CA LYS A 66 3.80 -0.63 17.85
C LYS A 66 4.58 0.42 17.06
N LEU A 67 5.40 0.01 16.10
CA LEU A 67 6.15 0.91 15.21
C LEU A 67 5.21 1.87 14.50
N VAL A 68 4.15 1.37 13.89
CA VAL A 68 3.13 2.15 13.21
C VAL A 68 2.43 3.12 14.17
N ALA A 69 1.96 2.63 15.32
CA ALA A 69 1.21 3.45 16.28
C ALA A 69 2.06 4.59 16.83
N ASP A 70 3.33 4.34 17.15
CA ASP A 70 4.25 5.34 17.66
C ASP A 70 4.57 6.41 16.59
N HIS A 71 4.76 5.98 15.33
CA HIS A 71 4.96 6.90 14.22
C HIS A 71 3.74 7.81 14.02
N LEU A 72 2.53 7.25 13.93
CA LEU A 72 1.30 8.04 13.75
C LEU A 72 1.07 9.03 14.90
N ARG A 73 1.32 8.60 16.15
CA ARG A 73 1.22 9.49 17.33
C ARG A 73 2.23 10.64 17.26
N SER A 74 3.45 10.38 16.80
CA SER A 74 4.48 11.42 16.66
C SER A 74 4.09 12.51 15.66
N LEU A 75 3.19 12.19 14.72
CA LEU A 75 2.62 13.11 13.73
C LEU A 75 1.36 13.84 14.24
N GLY A 76 0.95 13.61 15.48
CA GLY A 76 -0.28 14.19 16.04
C GLY A 76 -1.56 13.60 15.47
N ILE A 77 -1.51 12.38 14.95
CA ILE A 77 -2.67 11.63 14.47
C ILE A 77 -3.35 10.94 15.65
N GLU A 78 -4.68 10.96 15.71
CA GLU A 78 -5.46 10.20 16.70
C GLU A 78 -5.35 8.70 16.38
N VAL A 79 -4.89 7.87 17.34
CA VAL A 79 -4.55 6.47 17.11
C VAL A 79 -5.31 5.55 18.04
N LYS A 80 -5.98 4.53 17.46
CA LYS A 80 -6.55 3.37 18.16
C LYS A 80 -5.73 2.13 17.79
N THR A 81 -5.27 1.40 18.80
CA THR A 81 -4.55 0.12 18.68
C THR A 81 -5.42 -1.05 19.15
N GLY A 82 -5.00 -2.28 18.87
CA GLY A 82 -5.72 -3.48 19.28
C GLY A 82 -7.03 -3.71 18.51
N VAL A 83 -7.15 -3.14 17.32
CA VAL A 83 -8.30 -3.40 16.44
C VAL A 83 -8.05 -4.72 15.73
N ALA A 84 -8.99 -5.67 15.83
CA ALA A 84 -8.81 -7.03 15.29
C ALA A 84 -7.47 -7.64 15.74
N HIS A 85 -7.22 -7.71 17.05
CA HIS A 85 -6.02 -8.15 17.75
C HIS A 85 -4.87 -7.14 17.70
N THR A 86 -4.13 -7.04 16.61
CA THR A 86 -2.93 -6.20 16.49
C THR A 86 -3.11 -4.98 15.61
N GLY A 87 -4.23 -4.83 14.91
CA GLY A 87 -4.47 -3.76 13.96
C GLY A 87 -4.43 -2.36 14.59
N VAL A 88 -4.05 -1.39 13.76
CA VAL A 88 -3.90 0.02 14.12
C VAL A 88 -4.77 0.87 13.20
N VAL A 89 -5.52 1.80 13.79
CA VAL A 89 -6.33 2.78 13.06
C VAL A 89 -5.90 4.19 13.45
N GLY A 90 -5.58 5.02 12.46
CA GLY A 90 -5.24 6.43 12.62
C GLY A 90 -6.28 7.34 11.97
N LEU A 91 -6.61 8.47 12.61
CA LEU A 91 -7.51 9.49 12.05
C LEU A 91 -6.78 10.83 11.94
N LEU A 92 -6.52 11.26 10.72
CA LEU A 92 -6.00 12.58 10.39
C LEU A 92 -7.15 13.48 9.92
N LYS A 93 -7.62 14.35 10.80
CA LYS A 93 -8.63 15.35 10.47
C LYS A 93 -7.96 16.52 9.77
N GLY A 94 -8.31 16.77 8.51
CA GLY A 94 -7.81 17.89 7.73
C GLY A 94 -8.35 19.24 8.19
N GLY A 95 -7.74 20.31 7.70
CA GLY A 95 -8.11 21.70 8.03
C GLY A 95 -9.32 22.26 7.24
N LYS A 96 -9.83 21.51 6.26
CA LYS A 96 -10.94 21.93 5.39
C LYS A 96 -12.06 20.90 5.41
N PRO A 97 -13.34 21.30 5.23
CA PRO A 97 -14.43 20.34 5.04
C PRO A 97 -14.19 19.42 3.84
N GLY A 98 -14.61 18.16 3.96
CA GLY A 98 -14.49 17.19 2.88
C GLY A 98 -14.89 15.79 3.29
N PRO A 99 -14.76 14.80 2.40
CA PRO A 99 -15.13 13.42 2.65
C PRO A 99 -14.14 12.72 3.62
N VAL A 100 -14.50 11.53 4.05
CA VAL A 100 -13.57 10.59 4.69
C VAL A 100 -13.01 9.65 3.62
N VAL A 101 -11.68 9.59 3.53
CA VAL A 101 -10.95 8.66 2.66
C VAL A 101 -10.24 7.64 3.54
N LEU A 102 -10.43 6.35 3.26
CA LEU A 102 -9.72 5.27 3.94
C LEU A 102 -8.55 4.81 3.08
N LEU A 103 -7.37 4.71 3.70
CA LEU A 103 -6.16 4.10 3.13
C LEU A 103 -5.79 2.88 3.99
N ARG A 104 -5.48 1.75 3.33
CA ARG A 104 -5.19 0.48 3.99
C ARG A 104 -3.80 -0.04 3.64
N ALA A 105 -3.12 -0.62 4.62
CA ALA A 105 -1.96 -1.49 4.49
C ALA A 105 -2.17 -2.72 5.37
N ASP A 106 -1.76 -3.87 4.90
CA ASP A 106 -1.66 -5.12 5.65
C ASP A 106 -0.27 -5.23 6.30
N MET A 107 -0.18 -6.00 7.40
CA MET A 107 1.02 -6.00 8.25
C MET A 107 1.70 -7.36 8.39
N ASP A 108 1.00 -8.45 8.12
CA ASP A 108 1.46 -9.80 8.43
C ASP A 108 2.53 -10.31 7.45
N GLY A 109 3.43 -11.13 7.98
CA GLY A 109 4.36 -11.96 7.24
C GLY A 109 3.81 -13.36 7.03
N LEU A 110 4.40 -14.10 6.10
CA LEU A 110 4.03 -15.46 5.74
C LEU A 110 4.93 -16.49 6.43
N PRO A 111 4.43 -17.73 6.67
CA PRO A 111 5.22 -18.86 7.21
C PRO A 111 6.16 -19.43 6.11
N VAL A 112 7.06 -18.60 5.62
CA VAL A 112 7.99 -18.90 4.52
C VAL A 112 9.42 -18.59 4.95
N THR A 113 10.34 -19.52 4.71
CA THR A 113 11.77 -19.28 4.97
C THR A 113 12.38 -18.43 3.86
N GLU A 114 12.98 -17.30 4.22
CA GLU A 114 13.70 -16.48 3.27
C GLU A 114 14.97 -17.18 2.78
N ARG A 115 15.21 -17.12 1.46
CA ARG A 115 16.37 -17.77 0.81
C ARG A 115 17.30 -16.78 0.13
N VAL A 116 16.93 -15.50 0.11
CA VAL A 116 17.72 -14.44 -0.54
C VAL A 116 18.71 -13.87 0.47
N LYS A 117 19.96 -13.72 0.05
CA LYS A 117 21.01 -13.11 0.90
C LYS A 117 20.98 -11.61 0.75
N LEU A 118 20.28 -10.93 1.64
CA LEU A 118 20.21 -9.48 1.74
C LEU A 118 20.72 -9.03 3.10
N PRO A 119 21.26 -7.80 3.23
CA PRO A 119 21.68 -7.26 4.53
C PRO A 119 20.56 -7.17 5.58
N PHE A 120 19.30 -7.17 5.12
CA PHE A 120 18.08 -7.10 5.92
C PHE A 120 17.18 -8.33 5.71
N ALA A 121 17.75 -9.46 5.29
CA ALA A 121 17.00 -10.70 5.14
C ALA A 121 16.49 -11.20 6.49
N SER A 122 15.29 -11.75 6.52
CA SER A 122 14.71 -12.33 7.72
C SER A 122 15.42 -13.62 8.11
N SER A 123 15.76 -13.73 9.38
CA SER A 123 16.18 -14.98 10.04
C SER A 123 15.17 -15.43 11.11
N VAL A 124 14.00 -14.83 11.12
CA VAL A 124 12.96 -15.09 12.12
C VAL A 124 12.37 -16.48 11.90
N THR A 125 12.21 -17.23 13.00
CA THR A 125 11.42 -18.45 13.05
C THR A 125 10.27 -18.27 14.05
N SER A 126 9.18 -18.98 13.83
CA SER A 126 8.00 -18.95 14.70
C SER A 126 7.24 -20.27 14.60
N THR A 127 6.31 -20.50 15.53
CA THR A 127 5.39 -21.64 15.46
C THR A 127 4.14 -21.21 14.68
N PHE A 128 3.82 -21.93 13.60
CA PHE A 128 2.59 -21.78 12.83
C PHE A 128 1.90 -23.13 12.69
N ASN A 129 0.65 -23.22 13.17
CA ASN A 129 -0.17 -24.45 13.14
C ASN A 129 0.56 -25.68 13.71
N GLY A 130 1.31 -25.49 14.81
CA GLY A 130 2.03 -26.56 15.51
C GLY A 130 3.39 -26.96 14.92
N ALA A 131 3.84 -26.31 13.86
CA ALA A 131 5.16 -26.54 13.24
C ALA A 131 6.06 -25.31 13.39
N GLU A 132 7.37 -25.52 13.54
CA GLU A 132 8.36 -24.45 13.45
C GLU A 132 8.59 -24.08 11.97
N VAL A 133 8.48 -22.80 11.64
CA VAL A 133 8.60 -22.27 10.28
C VAL A 133 9.49 -21.04 10.27
N GLY A 134 10.16 -20.76 9.15
CA GLY A 134 10.73 -19.45 8.89
C GLY A 134 9.60 -18.45 8.62
N VAL A 135 9.83 -17.17 8.92
CA VAL A 135 8.85 -16.09 8.64
C VAL A 135 9.46 -15.06 7.71
N MET A 136 8.73 -14.64 6.70
CA MET A 136 9.19 -13.68 5.71
C MET A 136 8.03 -12.81 5.20
N HIS A 137 8.29 -11.54 4.88
CA HIS A 137 7.39 -10.71 4.08
C HIS A 137 7.47 -11.08 2.58
N ALA A 138 6.93 -12.26 2.21
CA ALA A 138 6.95 -12.75 0.84
C ALA A 138 5.85 -12.16 -0.05
N CYS A 139 4.83 -11.52 0.52
CA CYS A 139 3.75 -10.82 -0.21
C CYS A 139 4.00 -9.31 -0.35
N GLY A 140 4.96 -8.75 0.39
CA GLY A 140 5.32 -7.33 0.28
C GLY A 140 4.59 -6.40 1.25
N HIS A 141 3.97 -6.92 2.31
CA HIS A 141 3.26 -6.12 3.32
C HIS A 141 4.20 -5.16 4.07
N ASP A 142 5.50 -5.48 4.21
CA ASP A 142 6.55 -4.56 4.66
C ASP A 142 6.61 -3.27 3.83
N THR A 143 6.42 -3.39 2.52
CA THR A 143 6.36 -2.25 1.59
C THR A 143 5.05 -1.48 1.75
N HIS A 144 3.92 -2.17 1.91
CA HIS A 144 2.61 -1.54 2.12
C HIS A 144 2.61 -0.70 3.40
N VAL A 145 3.09 -1.25 4.51
CA VAL A 145 3.20 -0.53 5.80
C VAL A 145 4.10 0.69 5.67
N ALA A 146 5.31 0.51 5.12
CA ALA A 146 6.27 1.59 5.00
C ALA A 146 5.76 2.75 4.12
N ILE A 147 5.09 2.43 2.99
CA ILE A 147 4.48 3.42 2.12
C ILE A 147 3.37 4.17 2.85
N LEU A 148 2.48 3.47 3.56
CA LEU A 148 1.36 4.10 4.26
C LEU A 148 1.84 4.99 5.43
N MET A 149 2.91 4.60 6.12
CA MET A 149 3.59 5.46 7.12
C MET A 149 4.13 6.73 6.46
N GLY A 150 4.75 6.61 5.28
CA GLY A 150 5.23 7.76 4.50
C GLY A 150 4.11 8.68 4.05
N VAL A 151 3.00 8.12 3.57
CA VAL A 151 1.79 8.90 3.20
C VAL A 151 1.26 9.66 4.41
N ALA A 152 1.22 9.04 5.60
CA ALA A 152 0.79 9.70 6.83
C ALA A 152 1.69 10.90 7.17
N GLU A 153 3.02 10.78 7.03
CA GLU A 153 3.98 11.87 7.27
C GLU A 153 3.78 13.03 6.29
N VAL A 154 3.64 12.74 4.98
CA VAL A 154 3.40 13.78 3.95
C VAL A 154 2.08 14.52 4.23
N LEU A 155 0.99 13.79 4.44
CA LEU A 155 -0.33 14.39 4.62
C LEU A 155 -0.45 15.16 5.95
N SER A 156 0.20 14.69 7.01
CA SER A 156 0.26 15.43 8.29
C SER A 156 0.96 16.78 8.14
N GLY A 157 2.03 16.83 7.33
CA GLY A 157 2.72 18.07 7.01
C GLY A 157 1.91 19.06 6.16
N MET A 158 0.76 18.62 5.63
CA MET A 158 -0.16 19.42 4.81
C MET A 158 -1.56 19.52 5.44
N LYS A 159 -1.70 19.19 6.71
CA LYS A 159 -2.98 19.07 7.42
C LYS A 159 -3.92 20.26 7.22
N SER A 160 -3.41 21.50 7.26
CA SER A 160 -4.22 22.72 7.08
C SER A 160 -4.84 22.85 5.71
N GLU A 161 -4.23 22.26 4.68
CA GLU A 161 -4.68 22.30 3.29
C GLU A 161 -5.56 21.10 2.93
N LEU A 162 -5.51 20.04 3.73
CA LEU A 162 -6.18 18.77 3.47
C LEU A 162 -7.69 18.89 3.65
N PRO A 163 -8.51 18.58 2.64
CA PRO A 163 -9.97 18.51 2.78
C PRO A 163 -10.38 17.17 3.40
N GLY A 164 -11.34 17.22 4.34
CA GLY A 164 -11.93 16.02 4.94
C GLY A 164 -11.03 15.32 5.97
N THR A 165 -11.15 14.02 6.04
CA THR A 165 -10.43 13.16 7.00
C THR A 165 -9.79 11.99 6.28
N VAL A 166 -8.55 11.66 6.63
CA VAL A 166 -7.92 10.41 6.18
C VAL A 166 -7.94 9.41 7.33
N LYS A 167 -8.53 8.25 7.07
CA LYS A 167 -8.53 7.10 7.98
C LYS A 167 -7.46 6.12 7.50
N PHE A 168 -6.37 6.01 8.25
CA PHE A 168 -5.31 5.03 8.04
C PHE A 168 -5.70 3.73 8.72
N VAL A 169 -5.65 2.62 8.01
CA VAL A 169 -5.96 1.29 8.53
C VAL A 169 -4.78 0.37 8.28
N PHE A 170 -4.14 -0.09 9.34
CA PHE A 170 -3.10 -1.10 9.27
C PHE A 170 -3.71 -2.42 9.74
N GLN A 171 -3.96 -3.31 8.77
CA GLN A 171 -4.73 -4.52 8.97
C GLN A 171 -3.83 -5.69 9.33
N PRO A 172 -4.16 -6.47 10.39
CA PRO A 172 -3.46 -7.72 10.70
C PRO A 172 -4.05 -8.88 9.89
N ALA A 173 -3.30 -10.01 9.82
CA ALA A 173 -3.74 -11.32 9.36
C ALA A 173 -4.50 -11.30 8.01
N GLU A 174 -3.96 -10.60 7.01
CA GLU A 174 -4.54 -10.54 5.66
C GLU A 174 -4.44 -11.87 4.93
N GLU A 175 -3.32 -12.57 5.09
CA GLU A 175 -3.04 -13.89 4.51
C GLU A 175 -3.78 -15.03 5.26
N GLY A 176 -4.47 -14.68 6.31
CA GLY A 176 -5.23 -15.57 7.17
C GLY A 176 -4.65 -15.74 8.57
N PRO A 177 -5.52 -15.84 9.58
CA PRO A 177 -5.10 -16.08 10.95
C PRO A 177 -4.61 -17.52 11.14
N PRO A 178 -3.85 -17.81 12.22
CA PRO A 178 -3.57 -19.17 12.63
C PRO A 178 -4.83 -20.02 12.78
N GLN A 179 -4.71 -21.33 12.62
CA GLN A 179 -5.84 -22.25 12.70
C GLN A 179 -6.61 -22.11 14.02
N GLY A 180 -7.92 -21.94 13.92
CA GLY A 180 -8.83 -21.78 15.07
C GLY A 180 -8.94 -20.35 15.60
N GLU A 181 -8.26 -19.38 14.99
CA GLU A 181 -8.39 -17.95 15.29
C GLU A 181 -9.24 -17.23 14.22
N GLN A 182 -9.85 -16.12 14.62
CA GLN A 182 -10.41 -15.15 13.68
C GLN A 182 -9.41 -14.02 13.44
N GLY A 183 -9.48 -13.35 12.29
CA GLY A 183 -8.54 -12.28 11.97
C GLY A 183 -8.88 -11.54 10.69
N GLY A 184 -7.96 -10.66 10.32
CA GLY A 184 -8.05 -9.93 9.08
C GLY A 184 -9.18 -8.92 9.01
N ALA A 185 -9.67 -8.68 7.79
CA ALA A 185 -10.67 -7.67 7.50
C ALA A 185 -12.01 -7.91 8.21
N GLU A 186 -12.40 -9.16 8.40
CA GLU A 186 -13.67 -9.54 9.04
C GLU A 186 -13.82 -8.94 10.45
N LEU A 187 -12.73 -8.91 11.23
CA LEU A 187 -12.75 -8.33 12.58
C LEU A 187 -12.57 -6.80 12.60
N MET A 188 -12.21 -6.18 11.48
CA MET A 188 -12.01 -4.73 11.40
C MET A 188 -13.28 -3.95 11.00
N VAL A 189 -14.33 -4.64 10.58
CA VAL A 189 -15.60 -4.06 10.08
C VAL A 189 -16.61 -3.80 11.17
#